data_992314daf0b4adf82bfda24ac84a152c
#
_entry.id   992314daf0b4adf82bfda24ac84a152c
#
_cell.length_a   1.000
_cell.length_b   1.000
_cell.length_c   1.000
_cell.angle_alpha   90.00
_cell.angle_beta   90.00
_cell.angle_gamma   90.00
#
_symmetry.space_group_name_H-M   'P 1'
#
loop_
_entity.id
_entity.type
_entity.pdbx_description
1 polymer ?
#
loop_
_entity_poly.entity_id
_entity_poly.type
_entity_poly.pdbx_seq_one_letter_code
_entity_poly.pdbx_strand_id
1 'polypeptide(L)'
;MKAHLVSGATGFVGGALVLELLQATEAPVVCIVRDSGRHDPRHRLLTGLESAAAAYQLPSTLVADNRHRIHVSVGDITGPVDAITLPDVSIGEVWHSAASLRYEDRHKAEIFTTNVGGTRTIVDLTRRSGAHTLNHISTAYVAGRMTGRIREEIHPGEHPTNNLYELSKIEGERLVTAAGSDFAVRIFRPSIVIGHSKTYAATNLTGMYGFIRELLRFEAQVSRRLGSFLTMRQVRILADPDAALNLVPIDDVVRQAVAVSQAGCQAPVIHLTNATPATVGAVLTVLFRRLGLRAPTFVDSSDHFSSIDAEFDKGINFYGSYLAGHKEFDQRAAAAIGTISSDVGDESMLNYINWYLARNGRKNGRRPVAATVARPVPLPGALEMAG
;
A
#
# COMPACT_ATOMS: atom_id res chain seq x y z
N MET A 1 -25.26 1.35 17.53
CA MET A 1 -23.88 1.73 17.17
C MET A 1 -23.89 2.57 15.90
N LYS A 2 -23.01 3.57 15.80
CA LYS A 2 -22.86 4.36 14.57
C LYS A 2 -21.99 3.60 13.56
N ALA A 3 -22.32 3.69 12.28
CA ALA A 3 -21.64 2.99 11.19
C ALA A 3 -20.32 3.67 10.79
N HIS A 4 -19.42 2.89 10.17
CA HIS A 4 -18.26 3.38 9.43
C HIS A 4 -18.62 3.52 7.94
N LEU A 5 -18.40 4.68 7.36
CA LEU A 5 -18.54 4.90 5.91
C LEU A 5 -17.17 4.80 5.24
N VAL A 6 -17.01 3.90 4.28
CA VAL A 6 -15.72 3.64 3.62
C VAL A 6 -15.81 3.93 2.12
N SER A 7 -15.00 4.87 1.64
CA SER A 7 -14.74 5.04 0.21
C SER A 7 -13.51 4.22 -0.22
N GLY A 8 -13.52 3.71 -1.45
CA GLY A 8 -12.42 2.87 -1.94
C GLY A 8 -12.43 1.43 -1.41
N ALA A 9 -13.55 0.95 -0.87
CA ALA A 9 -13.71 -0.40 -0.30
C ALA A 9 -13.39 -1.55 -1.27
N THR A 10 -13.42 -1.33 -2.58
CA THR A 10 -13.03 -2.29 -3.61
C THR A 10 -11.53 -2.24 -3.96
N GLY A 11 -10.78 -1.31 -3.35
CA GLY A 11 -9.33 -1.14 -3.52
C GLY A 11 -8.51 -1.96 -2.52
N PHE A 12 -7.18 -1.87 -2.62
CA PHE A 12 -6.26 -2.62 -1.77
C PHE A 12 -6.37 -2.25 -0.30
N VAL A 13 -6.14 -0.97 0.02
CA VAL A 13 -6.21 -0.49 1.41
C VAL A 13 -7.64 -0.48 1.92
N GLY A 14 -8.60 0.01 1.11
CA GLY A 14 -9.99 0.10 1.53
C GLY A 14 -10.64 -1.27 1.76
N GLY A 15 -10.34 -2.27 0.95
CA GLY A 15 -10.83 -3.64 1.15
C GLY A 15 -10.27 -4.28 2.42
N ALA A 16 -8.96 -4.13 2.66
CA ALA A 16 -8.34 -4.60 3.89
C ALA A 16 -8.89 -3.86 5.12
N LEU A 17 -9.13 -2.56 5.01
CA LEU A 17 -9.74 -1.75 6.08
C LEU A 17 -11.16 -2.23 6.42
N VAL A 18 -11.98 -2.56 5.41
CA VAL A 18 -13.32 -3.13 5.67
C VAL A 18 -13.20 -4.44 6.44
N LEU A 19 -12.29 -5.34 6.03
CA LEU A 19 -12.07 -6.61 6.73
C LEU A 19 -11.61 -6.39 8.18
N GLU A 20 -10.72 -5.43 8.42
CA GLU A 20 -10.27 -5.08 9.78
C GLU A 20 -11.41 -4.51 10.63
N LEU A 21 -12.23 -3.58 10.08
CA LEU A 21 -13.41 -3.04 10.78
C LEU A 21 -14.41 -4.13 11.15
N LEU A 22 -14.61 -5.14 10.30
CA LEU A 22 -15.49 -6.27 10.60
C LEU A 22 -14.97 -7.15 11.74
N GLN A 23 -13.66 -7.25 11.92
CA GLN A 23 -13.02 -8.03 12.99
C GLN A 23 -12.92 -7.23 14.29
N ALA A 24 -12.55 -5.95 14.20
CA ALA A 24 -12.23 -5.13 15.35
C ALA A 24 -13.45 -4.42 15.97
N THR A 25 -14.59 -4.38 15.28
CA THR A 25 -15.80 -3.68 15.72
C THR A 25 -17.07 -4.48 15.43
N GLU A 26 -18.18 -4.14 16.12
CA GLU A 26 -19.51 -4.63 15.82
C GLU A 26 -20.35 -3.62 15.01
N ALA A 27 -19.78 -2.48 14.63
CA ALA A 27 -20.49 -1.43 13.92
C ALA A 27 -20.80 -1.83 12.47
N PRO A 28 -21.91 -1.36 11.87
CA PRO A 28 -22.15 -1.51 10.44
C PRO A 28 -21.07 -0.80 9.61
N VAL A 29 -20.80 -1.33 8.42
CA VAL A 29 -19.85 -0.74 7.47
C VAL A 29 -20.60 -0.41 6.17
N VAL A 30 -20.66 0.86 5.83
CA VAL A 30 -21.26 1.36 4.59
C VAL A 30 -20.14 1.59 3.58
N CYS A 31 -20.17 0.91 2.44
CA CYS A 31 -19.14 0.98 1.41
C CYS A 31 -19.65 1.78 0.21
N ILE A 32 -18.97 2.87 -0.16
CA ILE A 32 -19.25 3.58 -1.41
C ILE A 32 -18.62 2.80 -2.57
N VAL A 33 -19.45 2.34 -3.48
CA VAL A 33 -19.05 1.51 -4.63
C VAL A 33 -19.56 2.11 -5.93
N ARG A 34 -18.66 2.38 -6.86
CA ARG A 34 -19.04 2.89 -8.20
C ARG A 34 -19.82 1.84 -8.97
N ASP A 35 -20.85 2.25 -9.67
CA ASP A 35 -21.45 1.41 -10.70
C ASP A 35 -20.48 1.35 -11.91
N SER A 36 -20.11 0.15 -12.30
CA SER A 36 -19.27 -0.09 -13.48
C SER A 36 -20.06 -0.49 -14.71
N GLY A 37 -21.38 -0.64 -14.57
CA GLY A 37 -22.25 -1.15 -15.64
C GLY A 37 -22.02 -2.60 -16.05
N ARG A 38 -21.05 -3.32 -15.45
CA ARG A 38 -20.67 -4.70 -15.82
C ARG A 38 -21.14 -5.75 -14.81
N HIS A 39 -21.11 -5.40 -13.55
CA HIS A 39 -21.47 -6.30 -12.44
C HIS A 39 -22.17 -5.50 -11.36
N ASP A 40 -23.13 -6.14 -10.69
CA ASP A 40 -23.79 -5.56 -9.51
C ASP A 40 -22.75 -5.06 -8.48
N PRO A 41 -22.85 -3.79 -8.04
CA PRO A 41 -21.89 -3.20 -7.11
C PRO A 41 -21.73 -3.99 -5.80
N ARG A 42 -22.84 -4.52 -5.26
CA ARG A 42 -22.83 -5.32 -4.03
C ARG A 42 -22.10 -6.65 -4.25
N HIS A 43 -22.41 -7.35 -5.33
CA HIS A 43 -21.73 -8.59 -5.69
C HIS A 43 -20.23 -8.39 -5.87
N ARG A 44 -19.83 -7.33 -6.59
CA ARG A 44 -18.42 -6.98 -6.81
C ARG A 44 -17.69 -6.70 -5.50
N LEU A 45 -18.28 -5.95 -4.57
CA LEU A 45 -17.71 -5.69 -3.26
C LEU A 45 -17.52 -6.97 -2.47
N LEU A 46 -18.59 -7.77 -2.29
CA LEU A 46 -18.55 -8.98 -1.48
C LEU A 46 -17.55 -10.00 -2.02
N THR A 47 -17.55 -10.26 -3.33
CA THR A 47 -16.56 -11.15 -3.98
C THR A 47 -15.13 -10.64 -3.79
N GLY A 48 -14.91 -9.32 -3.86
CA GLY A 48 -13.61 -8.70 -3.59
C GLY A 48 -13.14 -8.91 -2.15
N LEU A 49 -14.03 -8.71 -1.17
CA LEU A 49 -13.75 -8.93 0.25
C LEU A 49 -13.50 -10.41 0.56
N GLU A 50 -14.31 -11.33 0.02
CA GLU A 50 -14.12 -12.78 0.19
C GLU A 50 -12.78 -13.23 -0.40
N SER A 51 -12.42 -12.74 -1.59
CA SER A 51 -11.12 -13.01 -2.22
C SER A 51 -9.94 -12.47 -1.40
N ALA A 52 -10.07 -11.27 -0.82
CA ALA A 52 -9.05 -10.68 0.04
C ALA A 52 -8.93 -11.45 1.36
N ALA A 53 -10.06 -11.80 2.01
CA ALA A 53 -10.08 -12.59 3.23
C ALA A 53 -9.40 -13.95 3.02
N ALA A 54 -9.70 -14.64 1.92
CA ALA A 54 -9.06 -15.91 1.56
C ALA A 54 -7.55 -15.75 1.33
N ALA A 55 -7.12 -14.69 0.64
CA ALA A 55 -5.71 -14.41 0.38
C ALA A 55 -4.93 -14.11 1.69
N TYR A 56 -5.56 -13.44 2.63
CA TYR A 56 -4.98 -13.12 3.94
C TYR A 56 -5.15 -14.24 4.98
N GLN A 57 -5.77 -15.37 4.59
CA GLN A 57 -6.09 -16.50 5.48
C GLN A 57 -6.91 -16.08 6.73
N LEU A 58 -7.81 -15.13 6.56
CA LEU A 58 -8.80 -14.77 7.55
C LEU A 58 -9.88 -15.86 7.63
N PRO A 59 -10.70 -15.91 8.70
CA PRO A 59 -11.78 -16.88 8.79
C PRO A 59 -12.65 -16.91 7.54
N SER A 60 -12.87 -18.06 6.95
CA SER A 60 -13.59 -18.21 5.67
C SER A 60 -15.04 -17.72 5.75
N THR A 61 -15.62 -17.68 6.95
CA THR A 61 -16.99 -17.18 7.21
C THR A 61 -17.03 -15.69 7.51
N LEU A 62 -15.89 -15.00 7.69
CA LEU A 62 -15.83 -13.61 8.14
C LEU A 62 -16.81 -12.69 7.37
N VAL A 63 -16.77 -12.75 6.04
CA VAL A 63 -17.62 -11.88 5.21
C VAL A 63 -19.06 -12.37 5.22
N ALA A 64 -19.30 -13.67 5.20
CA ALA A 64 -20.63 -14.28 5.21
C ALA A 64 -21.37 -14.00 6.53
N ASP A 65 -20.71 -14.21 7.67
CA ASP A 65 -21.30 -14.00 9.01
C ASP A 65 -21.63 -12.52 9.24
N ASN A 66 -20.84 -11.61 8.66
CA ASN A 66 -21.01 -10.17 8.80
C ASN A 66 -21.80 -9.51 7.65
N ARG A 67 -22.38 -10.30 6.73
CA ARG A 67 -23.06 -9.78 5.53
C ARG A 67 -24.20 -8.81 5.84
N HIS A 68 -24.85 -8.98 6.99
CA HIS A 68 -25.93 -8.12 7.48
C HIS A 68 -25.44 -6.74 7.92
N ARG A 69 -24.17 -6.59 8.27
CA ARG A 69 -23.51 -5.34 8.65
C ARG A 69 -22.90 -4.58 7.45
N ILE A 70 -22.76 -5.23 6.28
CA ILE A 70 -22.14 -4.64 5.10
C ILE A 70 -23.24 -4.02 4.23
N HIS A 71 -23.26 -2.69 4.18
CA HIS A 71 -24.17 -1.91 3.34
C HIS A 71 -23.42 -1.35 2.13
N VAL A 72 -24.09 -1.28 0.99
CA VAL A 72 -23.53 -0.67 -0.22
C VAL A 72 -24.27 0.62 -0.54
N SER A 73 -23.52 1.70 -0.65
CA SER A 73 -23.95 2.97 -1.21
C SER A 73 -23.39 3.08 -2.63
N VAL A 74 -24.28 3.02 -3.61
CA VAL A 74 -23.85 3.16 -5.01
C VAL A 74 -23.61 4.63 -5.30
N GLY A 75 -22.40 4.95 -5.80
CA GLY A 75 -22.03 6.33 -6.13
C GLY A 75 -20.58 6.47 -6.57
N ASP A 76 -20.29 7.57 -7.26
CA ASP A 76 -18.94 7.94 -7.66
C ASP A 76 -18.52 9.23 -6.96
N ILE A 77 -17.40 9.19 -6.23
CA ILE A 77 -16.86 10.35 -5.53
C ILE A 77 -16.39 11.46 -6.47
N THR A 78 -16.22 11.17 -7.76
CA THR A 78 -15.87 12.18 -8.76
C THR A 78 -17.07 12.94 -9.28
N GLY A 79 -18.28 12.50 -8.91
CA GLY A 79 -19.56 13.14 -9.24
C GLY A 79 -20.08 14.02 -8.10
N PRO A 80 -21.30 14.58 -8.27
CA PRO A 80 -21.94 15.40 -7.24
C PRO A 80 -22.27 14.58 -6.00
N VAL A 81 -22.12 15.20 -4.83
CA VAL A 81 -22.35 14.54 -3.53
C VAL A 81 -23.79 14.02 -3.38
N ASP A 82 -24.77 14.71 -3.98
CA ASP A 82 -26.18 14.33 -3.92
C ASP A 82 -26.51 13.05 -4.70
N ALA A 83 -25.65 12.65 -5.62
CA ALA A 83 -25.79 11.37 -6.32
C ALA A 83 -25.39 10.17 -5.47
N ILE A 84 -24.77 10.39 -4.28
CA ILE A 84 -24.42 9.31 -3.35
C ILE A 84 -25.51 9.17 -2.32
N THR A 85 -26.34 8.14 -2.46
CA THR A 85 -27.43 7.85 -1.51
C THR A 85 -26.90 6.95 -0.39
N LEU A 86 -26.96 7.44 0.85
CA LEU A 86 -26.60 6.65 2.03
C LEU A 86 -27.81 5.83 2.52
N PRO A 87 -27.59 4.61 3.06
CA PRO A 87 -28.64 3.86 3.73
C PRO A 87 -29.09 4.59 5.00
N ASP A 88 -30.26 4.23 5.50
CA ASP A 88 -30.82 4.79 6.74
C ASP A 88 -30.09 4.21 7.97
N VAL A 89 -28.84 4.62 8.13
CA VAL A 89 -28.00 4.28 9.28
C VAL A 89 -27.20 5.52 9.71
N SER A 90 -27.09 5.74 11.01
CA SER A 90 -26.28 6.85 11.53
C SER A 90 -24.81 6.60 11.31
N ILE A 91 -24.13 7.48 10.60
CA ILE A 91 -22.67 7.41 10.37
C ILE A 91 -21.91 8.04 11.53
N GLY A 92 -20.93 7.35 12.06
CA GLY A 92 -20.03 7.86 13.10
C GLY A 92 -18.72 8.39 12.53
N GLU A 93 -18.10 7.60 11.70
CA GLU A 93 -16.81 7.92 11.10
C GLU A 93 -16.80 7.67 9.59
N VAL A 94 -16.10 8.51 8.87
CA VAL A 94 -15.85 8.36 7.44
C VAL A 94 -14.40 7.98 7.22
N TRP A 95 -14.14 6.95 6.40
CA TRP A 95 -12.82 6.49 5.99
C TRP A 95 -12.65 6.74 4.50
N HIS A 96 -11.77 7.67 4.16
CA HIS A 96 -11.51 8.01 2.77
C HIS A 96 -10.21 7.36 2.27
N SER A 97 -10.36 6.23 1.56
CA SER A 97 -9.25 5.46 1.00
C SER A 97 -9.24 5.45 -0.54
N ALA A 98 -10.28 5.98 -1.19
CA ALA A 98 -10.34 6.03 -2.65
C ALA A 98 -9.32 7.04 -3.21
N ALA A 99 -8.48 6.57 -4.14
CA ALA A 99 -7.52 7.42 -4.85
C ALA A 99 -7.13 6.80 -6.20
N SER A 100 -6.77 7.61 -7.18
CA SER A 100 -6.00 7.20 -8.34
C SER A 100 -4.52 7.13 -7.96
N LEU A 101 -3.87 6.02 -8.27
CA LEU A 101 -2.42 5.81 -8.08
C LEU A 101 -1.61 6.15 -9.33
N ARG A 102 -2.25 6.74 -10.34
CA ARG A 102 -1.53 7.24 -11.51
C ARG A 102 -0.66 8.42 -11.13
N TYR A 103 0.44 8.63 -11.84
CA TYR A 103 1.46 9.62 -11.51
C TYR A 103 1.96 10.41 -12.73
N GLU A 104 1.68 9.90 -13.96
CA GLU A 104 2.17 10.48 -15.20
C GLU A 104 1.37 11.74 -15.58
N ASP A 105 2.03 12.73 -16.14
CA ASP A 105 1.45 14.03 -16.52
C ASP A 105 0.26 13.92 -17.46
N ARG A 106 0.27 12.94 -18.36
CA ARG A 106 -0.85 12.65 -19.27
C ARG A 106 -2.17 12.30 -18.55
N HIS A 107 -2.09 11.90 -17.28
CA HIS A 107 -3.24 11.54 -16.44
C HIS A 107 -3.59 12.62 -15.41
N LYS A 108 -3.01 13.82 -15.52
CA LYS A 108 -3.21 14.93 -14.57
C LYS A 108 -4.68 15.18 -14.25
N ALA A 109 -5.53 15.29 -15.29
CA ALA A 109 -6.97 15.53 -15.08
C ALA A 109 -7.63 14.43 -14.26
N GLU A 110 -7.38 13.15 -14.56
CA GLU A 110 -7.91 12.00 -13.81
C GLU A 110 -7.41 12.00 -12.36
N ILE A 111 -6.10 12.24 -12.15
CA ILE A 111 -5.48 12.27 -10.83
C ILE A 111 -6.17 13.32 -9.95
N PHE A 112 -6.27 14.56 -10.43
CA PHE A 112 -6.84 15.67 -9.65
C PHE A 112 -8.34 15.54 -9.47
N THR A 113 -9.08 15.11 -10.49
CA THR A 113 -10.53 14.85 -10.36
C THR A 113 -10.79 13.79 -9.30
N THR A 114 -10.01 12.70 -9.29
CA THR A 114 -10.21 11.62 -8.31
C THR A 114 -9.69 11.99 -6.92
N ASN A 115 -8.42 12.45 -6.83
CA ASN A 115 -7.76 12.60 -5.52
C ASN A 115 -8.15 13.91 -4.82
N VAL A 116 -8.36 14.98 -5.56
CA VAL A 116 -8.72 16.30 -5.00
C VAL A 116 -10.23 16.51 -5.06
N GLY A 117 -10.84 16.34 -6.23
CA GLY A 117 -12.30 16.44 -6.41
C GLY A 117 -13.04 15.41 -5.55
N GLY A 118 -12.62 14.15 -5.60
CA GLY A 118 -13.17 13.07 -4.78
C GLY A 118 -13.03 13.33 -3.28
N THR A 119 -11.90 13.88 -2.82
CA THR A 119 -11.72 14.28 -1.43
C THR A 119 -12.70 15.37 -1.02
N ARG A 120 -12.93 16.37 -1.88
CA ARG A 120 -13.95 17.42 -1.65
C ARG A 120 -15.34 16.82 -1.48
N THR A 121 -15.73 15.93 -2.39
CA THR A 121 -17.02 15.21 -2.30
C THR A 121 -17.15 14.44 -0.98
N ILE A 122 -16.08 13.79 -0.52
CA ILE A 122 -16.08 13.06 0.77
C ILE A 122 -16.18 14.02 1.97
N VAL A 123 -15.51 15.17 1.94
CA VAL A 123 -15.67 16.22 2.97
C VAL A 123 -17.13 16.68 3.05
N ASP A 124 -17.76 16.95 1.91
CA ASP A 124 -19.18 17.37 1.87
C ASP A 124 -20.12 16.23 2.32
N LEU A 125 -19.81 15.00 1.95
CA LEU A 125 -20.57 13.82 2.41
C LEU A 125 -20.42 13.61 3.93
N THR A 126 -19.25 13.88 4.50
CA THR A 126 -19.00 13.82 5.95
C THR A 126 -19.91 14.81 6.69
N ARG A 127 -19.98 16.07 6.20
CA ARG A 127 -20.89 17.08 6.74
C ARG A 127 -22.35 16.64 6.66
N ARG A 128 -22.79 16.20 5.47
CA ARG A 128 -24.18 15.78 5.21
C ARG A 128 -24.60 14.57 6.05
N SER A 129 -23.69 13.64 6.30
CA SER A 129 -23.99 12.44 7.11
C SER A 129 -24.03 12.69 8.61
N GLY A 130 -23.56 13.84 9.09
CA GLY A 130 -23.41 14.13 10.51
C GLY A 130 -22.35 13.30 11.22
N ALA A 131 -21.40 12.75 10.47
CA ALA A 131 -20.27 12.02 11.03
C ALA A 131 -19.38 12.96 11.83
N HIS A 132 -18.85 12.48 12.95
CA HIS A 132 -18.01 13.30 13.84
C HIS A 132 -16.52 13.22 13.53
N THR A 133 -16.08 12.30 12.63
CA THR A 133 -14.67 12.10 12.30
C THR A 133 -14.51 11.73 10.83
N LEU A 134 -13.53 12.36 10.17
CA LEU A 134 -13.02 11.98 8.85
C LEU A 134 -11.60 11.42 8.99
N ASN A 135 -11.45 10.15 8.67
CA ASN A 135 -10.18 9.43 8.60
C ASN A 135 -9.71 9.41 7.13
N HIS A 136 -8.72 10.22 6.77
CA HIS A 136 -8.20 10.34 5.41
C HIS A 136 -6.93 9.50 5.22
N ILE A 137 -6.96 8.53 4.31
CA ILE A 137 -5.78 7.76 3.93
C ILE A 137 -4.98 8.54 2.89
N SER A 138 -3.87 9.12 3.33
CA SER A 138 -2.90 9.84 2.50
C SER A 138 -1.71 8.95 2.13
N THR A 139 -0.51 9.49 2.15
CA THR A 139 0.75 8.76 1.98
C THR A 139 1.88 9.46 2.73
N ALA A 140 2.84 8.71 3.26
CA ALA A 140 4.05 9.28 3.86
C ALA A 140 4.89 10.06 2.83
N TYR A 141 4.70 9.76 1.55
CA TYR A 141 5.41 10.42 0.45
C TYR A 141 4.86 11.79 0.05
N VAL A 142 3.87 12.34 0.79
CA VAL A 142 3.60 13.79 0.77
C VAL A 142 4.82 14.59 1.21
N ALA A 143 5.80 13.97 1.85
CA ALA A 143 7.12 14.53 2.12
C ALA A 143 7.88 14.95 0.84
N GLY A 144 7.50 14.45 -0.35
CA GLY A 144 8.11 14.81 -1.62
C GLY A 144 9.64 14.62 -1.60
N ARG A 145 10.38 15.69 -1.90
CA ARG A 145 11.85 15.70 -1.90
C ARG A 145 12.50 16.08 -0.57
N MET A 146 11.72 16.17 0.50
CA MET A 146 12.27 16.36 1.83
C MET A 146 13.15 15.17 2.22
N THR A 147 14.18 15.41 3.04
CA THR A 147 15.10 14.40 3.56
C THR A 147 15.24 14.54 5.09
N GLY A 148 15.83 13.53 5.72
CA GLY A 148 15.98 13.47 7.17
C GLY A 148 14.67 13.10 7.87
N ARG A 149 14.47 13.62 9.06
CA ARG A 149 13.30 13.30 9.89
C ARG A 149 12.03 14.01 9.41
N ILE A 150 11.05 13.23 9.00
CA ILE A 150 9.72 13.67 8.56
C ILE A 150 8.75 13.54 9.74
N ARG A 151 8.21 14.67 10.20
CA ARG A 151 7.34 14.73 11.39
C ARG A 151 5.88 14.42 11.06
N GLU A 152 5.14 13.98 12.08
CA GLU A 152 3.68 13.80 12.03
C GLU A 152 2.96 15.15 12.17
N GLU A 153 3.13 15.98 11.15
CA GLU A 153 2.54 17.34 11.09
C GLU A 153 2.08 17.66 9.66
N ILE A 154 1.14 18.58 9.54
CA ILE A 154 0.78 19.14 8.24
C ILE A 154 1.95 20.01 7.78
N HIS A 155 2.50 19.68 6.60
CA HIS A 155 3.61 20.44 6.06
C HIS A 155 3.14 21.84 5.64
N PRO A 156 3.64 22.91 6.29
CA PRO A 156 3.29 24.28 5.91
C PRO A 156 4.01 24.65 4.60
N GLY A 157 3.26 25.20 3.68
CA GLY A 157 3.81 25.74 2.45
C GLY A 157 3.99 24.72 1.32
N GLU A 158 4.62 25.18 0.25
CA GLU A 158 4.93 24.40 -0.93
C GLU A 158 6.33 23.81 -0.80
N HIS A 159 6.47 22.52 -1.00
CA HIS A 159 7.74 21.86 -1.14
C HIS A 159 7.74 20.99 -2.43
N PRO A 160 8.91 20.78 -3.05
CA PRO A 160 8.99 20.02 -4.28
C PRO A 160 8.52 18.58 -4.11
N THR A 161 7.60 18.14 -4.96
CA THR A 161 7.16 16.75 -5.05
C THR A 161 7.89 16.01 -6.18
N ASN A 162 7.81 14.69 -6.17
CA ASN A 162 8.42 13.87 -7.21
C ASN A 162 7.46 13.62 -8.38
N ASN A 163 6.15 13.68 -8.14
CA ASN A 163 5.13 13.36 -9.13
C ASN A 163 3.77 13.98 -8.78
N LEU A 164 2.84 13.90 -9.73
CA LEU A 164 1.48 14.44 -9.56
C LEU A 164 0.64 13.70 -8.51
N TYR A 165 0.93 12.43 -8.25
CA TYR A 165 0.25 11.70 -7.17
C TYR A 165 0.55 12.32 -5.81
N GLU A 166 1.82 12.55 -5.48
CA GLU A 166 2.23 13.18 -4.23
C GLU A 166 1.59 14.58 -4.08
N LEU A 167 1.66 15.40 -5.14
CA LEU A 167 1.03 16.72 -5.15
C LEU A 167 -0.49 16.63 -4.90
N SER A 168 -1.19 15.71 -5.56
CA SER A 168 -2.63 15.55 -5.37
C SER A 168 -3.01 15.10 -3.96
N LYS A 169 -2.15 14.31 -3.30
CA LYS A 169 -2.36 13.91 -1.90
C LYS A 169 -2.13 15.07 -0.93
N ILE A 170 -1.15 15.94 -1.18
CA ILE A 170 -0.94 17.18 -0.43
C ILE A 170 -2.19 18.08 -0.53
N GLU A 171 -2.74 18.27 -1.73
CA GLU A 171 -3.96 19.06 -1.92
C GLU A 171 -5.17 18.41 -1.20
N GLY A 172 -5.26 17.08 -1.22
CA GLY A 172 -6.27 16.34 -0.44
C GLY A 172 -6.13 16.59 1.07
N GLU A 173 -4.92 16.55 1.62
CA GLU A 173 -4.67 16.86 3.03
C GLU A 173 -5.05 18.29 3.40
N ARG A 174 -4.77 19.27 2.53
CA ARG A 174 -5.19 20.67 2.72
C ARG A 174 -6.71 20.81 2.80
N LEU A 175 -7.44 20.12 1.92
CA LEU A 175 -8.91 20.13 1.91
C LEU A 175 -9.49 19.56 3.21
N VAL A 176 -8.99 18.40 3.67
CA VAL A 176 -9.52 17.79 4.90
C VAL A 176 -9.12 18.59 6.14
N THR A 177 -7.92 19.16 6.18
CA THR A 177 -7.46 20.02 7.27
C THR A 177 -8.32 21.27 7.39
N ALA A 178 -8.67 21.90 6.27
CA ALA A 178 -9.54 23.08 6.23
C ALA A 178 -10.97 22.78 6.74
N ALA A 179 -11.41 21.53 6.71
CA ALA A 179 -12.70 21.11 7.23
C ALA A 179 -12.68 20.73 8.72
N GLY A 180 -11.54 20.85 9.39
CA GLY A 180 -11.34 20.47 10.79
C GLY A 180 -12.15 21.25 11.81
N SER A 181 -12.80 22.35 11.40
CA SER A 181 -13.79 23.08 12.24
C SER A 181 -15.14 22.38 12.33
N ASP A 182 -15.48 21.51 11.38
CA ASP A 182 -16.81 20.91 11.24
C ASP A 182 -16.88 19.53 11.91
N PHE A 183 -15.77 18.80 11.90
CA PHE A 183 -15.61 17.46 12.47
C PHE A 183 -14.13 17.17 12.74
N ALA A 184 -13.84 16.18 13.59
CA ALA A 184 -12.47 15.74 13.82
C ALA A 184 -11.85 15.16 12.54
N VAL A 185 -10.57 15.48 12.29
CA VAL A 185 -9.81 14.98 11.14
C VAL A 185 -8.61 14.18 11.60
N ARG A 186 -8.41 13.00 11.02
CA ARG A 186 -7.17 12.22 11.14
C ARG A 186 -6.64 11.90 9.75
N ILE A 187 -5.37 12.19 9.51
CA ILE A 187 -4.67 11.92 8.26
C ILE A 187 -3.69 10.79 8.51
N PHE A 188 -3.95 9.64 7.89
CA PHE A 188 -3.09 8.48 7.95
C PHE A 188 -2.16 8.46 6.75
N ARG A 189 -0.86 8.37 6.99
CA ARG A 189 0.18 8.39 5.97
C ARG A 189 0.93 7.06 5.91
N PRO A 190 0.39 6.04 5.22
CA PRO A 190 1.15 4.82 4.98
C PRO A 190 2.36 5.09 4.07
N SER A 191 3.43 4.34 4.26
CA SER A 191 4.55 4.26 3.33
C SER A 191 4.20 3.36 2.13
N ILE A 192 5.18 2.69 1.50
CA ILE A 192 4.90 1.77 0.39
C ILE A 192 4.22 0.52 0.94
N VAL A 193 2.91 0.39 0.69
CA VAL A 193 2.13 -0.74 1.18
C VAL A 193 2.42 -1.99 0.36
N ILE A 194 2.79 -3.07 1.05
CA ILE A 194 3.05 -4.39 0.48
C ILE A 194 2.00 -5.41 0.93
N GLY A 195 2.16 -6.68 0.59
CA GLY A 195 1.23 -7.74 0.96
C GLY A 195 1.08 -7.93 2.47
N HIS A 196 0.24 -8.88 2.87
CA HIS A 196 -0.03 -9.22 4.26
C HIS A 196 1.21 -9.78 4.96
N SER A 197 1.47 -9.42 6.21
CA SER A 197 2.70 -9.76 6.95
C SER A 197 2.97 -11.26 7.09
N LYS A 198 1.92 -12.09 7.17
CA LYS A 198 2.03 -13.54 7.38
C LYS A 198 1.88 -14.35 6.09
N THR A 199 0.97 -13.94 5.19
CA THR A 199 0.67 -14.70 3.95
C THR A 199 1.41 -14.15 2.75
N TYR A 200 2.01 -12.96 2.88
CA TYR A 200 2.69 -12.21 1.82
C TYR A 200 1.78 -11.83 0.65
N ALA A 201 0.51 -12.17 0.74
CA ALA A 201 -0.49 -11.97 -0.30
C ALA A 201 -0.87 -10.49 -0.46
N ALA A 202 -1.03 -10.05 -1.71
CA ALA A 202 -1.52 -8.73 -2.05
C ALA A 202 -2.66 -8.82 -3.06
N THR A 203 -3.70 -8.01 -2.88
CA THR A 203 -4.82 -7.92 -3.83
C THR A 203 -4.55 -6.88 -4.93
N ASN A 204 -3.53 -6.03 -4.75
CA ASN A 204 -3.05 -5.09 -5.75
C ASN A 204 -1.52 -5.26 -5.94
N LEU A 205 -1.07 -5.13 -7.18
CA LEU A 205 0.32 -5.36 -7.59
C LEU A 205 0.97 -4.07 -8.12
N THR A 206 0.78 -2.96 -7.42
CA THR A 206 1.46 -1.67 -7.62
C THR A 206 2.69 -1.54 -6.70
N GLY A 207 3.33 -0.39 -6.67
CA GLY A 207 4.50 -0.13 -5.81
C GLY A 207 5.63 -1.14 -6.07
N MET A 208 6.11 -1.81 -5.02
CA MET A 208 7.19 -2.80 -5.10
C MET A 208 6.93 -3.88 -6.17
N TYR A 209 5.70 -4.38 -6.28
CA TYR A 209 5.36 -5.41 -7.28
C TYR A 209 5.42 -4.87 -8.72
N GLY A 210 5.14 -3.58 -8.90
CA GLY A 210 5.34 -2.90 -10.17
C GLY A 210 6.82 -2.86 -10.56
N PHE A 211 7.71 -2.55 -9.62
CA PHE A 211 9.16 -2.60 -9.84
C PHE A 211 9.63 -4.01 -10.24
N ILE A 212 9.20 -5.05 -9.51
CA ILE A 212 9.52 -6.45 -9.85
C ILE A 212 9.04 -6.78 -11.27
N ARG A 213 7.85 -6.32 -11.65
CA ARG A 213 7.31 -6.53 -13.00
C ARG A 213 8.17 -5.89 -14.07
N GLU A 214 8.62 -4.66 -13.87
CA GLU A 214 9.49 -3.97 -14.85
C GLU A 214 10.87 -4.65 -14.95
N LEU A 215 11.45 -5.09 -13.82
CA LEU A 215 12.69 -5.86 -13.82
C LEU A 215 12.53 -7.19 -14.59
N LEU A 216 11.42 -7.91 -14.41
CA LEU A 216 11.14 -9.14 -15.16
C LEU A 216 10.95 -8.90 -16.66
N ARG A 217 10.32 -7.79 -17.05
CA ARG A 217 10.16 -7.39 -18.45
C ARG A 217 11.51 -7.07 -19.08
N PHE A 218 12.31 -6.27 -18.40
CA PHE A 218 13.66 -5.91 -18.83
C PHE A 218 14.51 -7.17 -18.98
N GLU A 219 14.55 -8.05 -17.98
CA GLU A 219 15.29 -9.30 -18.04
C GLU A 219 14.88 -10.15 -19.24
N ALA A 220 13.57 -10.30 -19.50
CA ALA A 220 13.08 -11.05 -20.63
C ALA A 220 13.46 -10.43 -22.00
N GLN A 221 13.52 -9.10 -22.10
CA GLN A 221 13.93 -8.39 -23.29
C GLN A 221 15.44 -8.58 -23.56
N VAL A 222 16.27 -8.39 -22.54
CA VAL A 222 17.73 -8.56 -22.66
C VAL A 222 18.09 -10.03 -22.95
N SER A 223 17.45 -10.97 -22.25
CA SER A 223 17.72 -12.41 -22.46
C SER A 223 17.35 -12.89 -23.86
N ARG A 224 16.33 -12.36 -24.49
CA ARG A 224 15.98 -12.66 -25.90
C ARG A 224 17.02 -12.14 -26.88
N ARG A 225 17.70 -11.03 -26.58
CA ARG A 225 18.68 -10.37 -27.47
C ARG A 225 20.12 -10.86 -27.22
N LEU A 226 20.47 -11.09 -25.97
CA LEU A 226 21.84 -11.28 -25.50
C LEU A 226 22.02 -12.56 -24.64
N GLY A 227 21.05 -13.46 -24.60
CA GLY A 227 21.14 -14.71 -23.84
C GLY A 227 21.31 -14.46 -22.34
N SER A 228 22.33 -15.08 -21.75
CA SER A 228 22.60 -15.03 -20.30
C SER A 228 23.34 -13.74 -19.85
N PHE A 229 23.31 -12.66 -20.61
CA PHE A 229 24.08 -11.45 -20.32
C PHE A 229 23.90 -10.95 -18.87
N LEU A 230 22.67 -10.84 -18.37
CA LEU A 230 22.36 -10.34 -17.03
C LEU A 230 22.74 -11.31 -15.90
N THR A 231 23.01 -12.58 -16.20
CA THR A 231 23.55 -13.52 -15.22
C THR A 231 25.07 -13.40 -15.06
N MET A 232 25.73 -12.81 -16.06
CA MET A 232 27.18 -12.62 -16.09
C MET A 232 27.62 -11.17 -15.84
N ARG A 233 26.78 -10.20 -16.16
CA ARG A 233 27.06 -8.76 -16.02
C ARG A 233 26.10 -8.10 -15.02
N GLN A 234 26.65 -7.18 -14.22
CA GLN A 234 25.88 -6.33 -13.33
C GLN A 234 25.20 -5.21 -14.12
N VAL A 235 23.99 -4.84 -13.73
CA VAL A 235 23.30 -3.64 -14.17
C VAL A 235 23.63 -2.51 -13.21
N ARG A 236 23.88 -1.31 -13.73
CA ARG A 236 24.00 -0.09 -12.92
C ARG A 236 22.62 0.49 -12.65
N ILE A 237 22.39 0.86 -11.40
CA ILE A 237 21.14 1.49 -10.95
C ILE A 237 21.49 2.83 -10.29
N LEU A 238 20.83 3.90 -10.75
CA LEU A 238 20.91 5.20 -10.09
C LEU A 238 20.14 5.14 -8.78
N ALA A 239 20.82 4.91 -7.68
CA ALA A 239 20.20 4.75 -6.36
C ALA A 239 21.25 4.90 -5.25
N ASP A 240 20.78 5.33 -4.08
CA ASP A 240 21.53 5.29 -2.84
C ASP A 240 21.28 3.95 -2.12
N PRO A 241 22.27 3.04 -2.06
CA PRO A 241 22.09 1.72 -1.45
C PRO A 241 21.78 1.78 0.04
N ASP A 242 22.18 2.84 0.73
CA ASP A 242 21.96 3.03 2.16
C ASP A 242 20.67 3.76 2.47
N ALA A 243 19.99 4.30 1.47
CA ALA A 243 18.67 4.92 1.64
C ALA A 243 17.65 3.91 2.18
N ALA A 244 16.81 4.39 3.10
CA ALA A 244 15.73 3.57 3.68
C ALA A 244 14.60 3.37 2.66
N LEU A 245 14.30 2.13 2.30
CA LEU A 245 13.12 1.75 1.54
C LEU A 245 12.01 1.33 2.50
N ASN A 246 11.13 2.26 2.84
CA ASN A 246 10.10 2.02 3.82
C ASN A 246 8.92 1.24 3.21
N LEU A 247 8.86 -0.04 3.54
CA LEU A 247 7.82 -0.99 3.13
C LEU A 247 7.00 -1.38 4.35
N VAL A 248 5.67 -1.33 4.25
CA VAL A 248 4.76 -1.65 5.35
C VAL A 248 3.71 -2.67 4.92
N PRO A 249 3.47 -3.75 5.70
CA PRO A 249 2.43 -4.73 5.42
C PRO A 249 1.02 -4.12 5.48
N ILE A 250 0.13 -4.58 4.60
CA ILE A 250 -1.24 -4.06 4.51
C ILE A 250 -2.05 -4.27 5.79
N ASP A 251 -1.92 -5.41 6.44
CA ASP A 251 -2.59 -5.71 7.71
C ASP A 251 -2.10 -4.83 8.85
N ASP A 252 -0.82 -4.47 8.89
CA ASP A 252 -0.28 -3.52 9.86
C ASP A 252 -0.86 -2.11 9.63
N VAL A 253 -0.95 -1.67 8.38
CA VAL A 253 -1.55 -0.37 8.02
C VAL A 253 -2.98 -0.26 8.55
N VAL A 254 -3.83 -1.24 8.24
CA VAL A 254 -5.26 -1.14 8.61
C VAL A 254 -5.49 -1.39 10.09
N ARG A 255 -4.74 -2.31 10.72
CA ARG A 255 -4.79 -2.58 12.16
C ARG A 255 -4.39 -1.34 12.96
N GLN A 256 -3.28 -0.69 12.61
CA GLN A 256 -2.83 0.55 13.25
C GLN A 256 -3.84 1.68 13.07
N ALA A 257 -4.37 1.87 11.86
CA ALA A 257 -5.35 2.92 11.58
C ALA A 257 -6.62 2.74 12.43
N VAL A 258 -7.16 1.52 12.50
CA VAL A 258 -8.35 1.20 13.30
C VAL A 258 -8.07 1.34 14.79
N ALA A 259 -6.92 0.85 15.28
CA ALA A 259 -6.52 0.98 16.69
C ALA A 259 -6.38 2.47 17.10
N VAL A 260 -5.77 3.31 16.25
CA VAL A 260 -5.67 4.77 16.47
C VAL A 260 -7.06 5.40 16.59
N SER A 261 -8.01 4.99 15.73
CA SER A 261 -9.36 5.51 15.79
C SER A 261 -10.07 5.06 17.07
N GLN A 262 -9.99 3.78 17.44
CA GLN A 262 -10.62 3.22 18.64
C GLN A 262 -10.04 3.82 19.94
N ALA A 263 -8.73 4.11 19.95
CA ALA A 263 -8.08 4.79 21.07
C ALA A 263 -8.47 6.27 21.20
N GLY A 264 -9.24 6.83 20.26
CA GLY A 264 -9.63 8.23 20.27
C GLY A 264 -8.44 9.19 20.14
N CYS A 265 -7.35 8.76 19.45
CA CYS A 265 -6.14 9.58 19.28
C CYS A 265 -6.48 10.92 18.63
N GLN A 266 -5.96 12.00 19.23
CA GLN A 266 -6.22 13.38 18.78
C GLN A 266 -5.13 13.91 17.83
N ALA A 267 -4.09 13.12 17.54
CA ALA A 267 -3.07 13.54 16.59
C ALA A 267 -3.69 13.73 15.20
N PRO A 268 -3.50 14.89 14.56
CA PRO A 268 -4.10 15.16 13.26
C PRO A 268 -3.42 14.39 12.11
N VAL A 269 -2.16 14.01 12.28
CA VAL A 269 -1.35 13.25 11.29
C VAL A 269 -0.73 12.05 11.98
N ILE A 270 -0.83 10.90 11.35
CA ILE A 270 -0.29 9.63 11.84
C ILE A 270 0.45 8.93 10.69
N HIS A 271 1.74 8.66 10.88
CA HIS A 271 2.49 7.84 9.95
C HIS A 271 2.24 6.36 10.23
N LEU A 272 1.86 5.63 9.19
CA LEU A 272 1.70 4.17 9.20
C LEU A 272 2.86 3.56 8.40
N THR A 273 4.03 3.55 9.01
CA THR A 273 5.29 3.22 8.35
C THR A 273 6.04 2.13 9.13
N ASN A 274 7.06 1.54 8.52
CA ASN A 274 7.93 0.60 9.21
C ASN A 274 8.97 1.37 10.05
N ALA A 275 9.12 1.00 11.32
CA ALA A 275 10.07 1.61 12.23
C ALA A 275 11.53 1.23 11.90
N THR A 276 11.74 0.04 11.32
CA THR A 276 13.04 -0.52 10.97
C THR A 276 13.08 -0.88 9.48
N PRO A 277 13.03 0.14 8.57
CA PRO A 277 13.00 -0.13 7.13
C PRO A 277 14.30 -0.75 6.66
N ALA A 278 14.19 -1.71 5.73
CA ALA A 278 15.35 -2.23 5.01
C ALA A 278 15.97 -1.16 4.11
N THR A 279 17.26 -1.32 3.76
CA THR A 279 17.89 -0.42 2.80
C THR A 279 17.54 -0.80 1.36
N VAL A 280 17.61 0.17 0.45
CA VAL A 280 17.46 -0.03 -1.00
C VAL A 280 18.42 -1.11 -1.49
N GLY A 281 19.68 -1.06 -1.05
CA GLY A 281 20.72 -2.03 -1.42
C GLY A 281 20.38 -3.45 -1.00
N ALA A 282 19.90 -3.64 0.24
CA ALA A 282 19.48 -4.96 0.74
C ALA A 282 18.33 -5.52 -0.09
N VAL A 283 17.24 -4.75 -0.24
CA VAL A 283 16.04 -5.18 -0.98
C VAL A 283 16.34 -5.52 -2.43
N LEU A 284 17.08 -4.66 -3.15
CA LEU A 284 17.44 -4.92 -4.55
C LEU A 284 18.40 -6.10 -4.69
N THR A 285 19.33 -6.29 -3.75
CA THR A 285 20.23 -7.44 -3.74
C THR A 285 19.47 -8.76 -3.58
N VAL A 286 18.52 -8.83 -2.63
CA VAL A 286 17.65 -10.01 -2.44
C VAL A 286 16.83 -10.29 -3.70
N LEU A 287 16.24 -9.26 -4.30
CA LEU A 287 15.44 -9.38 -5.52
C LEU A 287 16.26 -9.91 -6.70
N PHE A 288 17.41 -9.31 -6.98
CA PHE A 288 18.27 -9.72 -8.11
C PHE A 288 18.76 -11.15 -7.93
N ARG A 289 19.25 -11.51 -6.74
CA ARG A 289 19.68 -12.90 -6.42
C ARG A 289 18.54 -13.89 -6.61
N ARG A 290 17.33 -13.55 -6.16
CA ARG A 290 16.16 -14.44 -6.28
C ARG A 290 15.78 -14.68 -7.74
N LEU A 291 16.06 -13.74 -8.64
CA LEU A 291 15.83 -13.88 -10.08
C LEU A 291 17.00 -14.56 -10.81
N GLY A 292 18.07 -14.95 -10.11
CA GLY A 292 19.29 -15.52 -10.72
C GLY A 292 20.13 -14.49 -11.46
N LEU A 293 19.96 -13.21 -11.14
CA LEU A 293 20.73 -12.11 -11.71
C LEU A 293 21.90 -11.75 -10.79
N ARG A 294 22.94 -11.15 -11.35
CA ARG A 294 23.99 -10.54 -10.52
C ARG A 294 23.42 -9.34 -9.76
N ALA A 295 23.85 -9.21 -8.49
CA ALA A 295 23.49 -8.03 -7.68
C ALA A 295 23.87 -6.75 -8.47
N PRO A 296 23.02 -5.71 -8.44
CA PRO A 296 23.26 -4.49 -9.18
C PRO A 296 24.47 -3.72 -8.62
N THR A 297 25.04 -2.85 -9.44
CA THR A 297 25.99 -1.83 -8.98
C THR A 297 25.22 -0.53 -8.79
N PHE A 298 25.32 0.09 -7.62
CA PHE A 298 24.69 1.37 -7.34
C PHE A 298 25.62 2.51 -7.75
N VAL A 299 25.06 3.53 -8.38
CA VAL A 299 25.78 4.71 -8.85
C VAL A 299 25.00 5.98 -8.53
N ASP A 300 25.68 7.10 -8.40
CA ASP A 300 25.14 8.44 -8.12
C ASP A 300 24.90 9.28 -9.39
N SER A 301 25.45 8.84 -10.54
CA SER A 301 25.29 9.50 -11.83
C SER A 301 25.07 8.47 -12.94
N SER A 302 24.30 8.87 -13.96
CA SER A 302 24.10 8.09 -15.19
C SER A 302 25.18 8.26 -16.24
N ASP A 303 26.24 9.05 -15.99
CA ASP A 303 27.27 9.41 -16.98
C ASP A 303 27.98 8.20 -17.59
N HIS A 304 28.01 7.10 -16.86
CA HIS A 304 28.67 5.86 -17.29
C HIS A 304 27.71 4.73 -17.61
N PHE A 305 26.42 5.05 -17.85
CA PHE A 305 25.43 4.06 -18.24
C PHE A 305 25.75 3.46 -19.61
N SER A 306 25.70 2.14 -19.69
CA SER A 306 25.59 1.46 -20.98
C SER A 306 24.16 1.62 -21.54
N SER A 307 23.97 1.26 -22.80
CA SER A 307 22.64 1.26 -23.41
C SER A 307 21.65 0.35 -22.65
N ILE A 308 22.15 -0.72 -22.02
CA ILE A 308 21.36 -1.64 -21.21
C ILE A 308 20.97 -1.01 -19.87
N ASP A 309 21.89 -0.31 -19.21
CA ASP A 309 21.62 0.42 -17.97
C ASP A 309 20.56 1.51 -18.23
N ALA A 310 20.72 2.28 -19.32
CA ALA A 310 19.76 3.32 -19.70
C ALA A 310 18.37 2.77 -20.09
N GLU A 311 18.32 1.59 -20.73
CA GLU A 311 17.04 0.89 -21.02
C GLU A 311 16.33 0.49 -19.73
N PHE A 312 17.07 -0.01 -18.73
CA PHE A 312 16.51 -0.37 -17.43
C PHE A 312 16.06 0.86 -16.66
N ASP A 313 16.91 1.88 -16.54
CA ASP A 313 16.62 3.13 -15.84
C ASP A 313 15.34 3.80 -16.37
N LYS A 314 15.16 3.83 -17.68
CA LYS A 314 13.92 4.31 -18.30
C LYS A 314 12.69 3.52 -17.85
N GLY A 315 12.82 2.20 -17.70
CA GLY A 315 11.72 1.31 -17.26
C GLY A 315 11.34 1.53 -15.79
N ILE A 316 12.30 1.91 -14.95
CA ILE A 316 12.11 2.11 -13.51
C ILE A 316 12.06 3.58 -13.09
N ASN A 317 12.06 4.52 -14.02
CA ASN A 317 12.13 5.97 -13.75
C ASN A 317 11.15 6.46 -12.67
N PHE A 318 9.91 5.92 -12.66
CA PHE A 318 8.94 6.24 -11.60
C PHE A 318 9.45 5.92 -10.19
N TYR A 319 10.22 4.84 -10.05
CA TYR A 319 10.70 4.36 -8.76
C TYR A 319 11.97 5.09 -8.29
N GLY A 320 12.66 5.82 -9.18
CA GLY A 320 13.92 6.51 -8.89
C GLY A 320 13.86 7.40 -7.64
N SER A 321 12.76 8.12 -7.45
CA SER A 321 12.56 8.98 -6.27
C SER A 321 12.43 8.23 -4.94
N TYR A 322 12.13 6.93 -4.99
CA TYR A 322 12.04 6.04 -3.83
C TYR A 322 13.35 5.27 -3.58
N LEU A 323 14.27 5.30 -4.55
CA LEU A 323 15.56 4.64 -4.48
C LEU A 323 16.69 5.56 -4.01
N ALA A 324 16.39 6.83 -3.72
CA ALA A 324 17.35 7.82 -3.27
C ALA A 324 16.77 8.70 -2.16
N GLY A 325 17.66 9.26 -1.36
CA GLY A 325 17.31 10.19 -0.28
C GLY A 325 16.87 9.49 1.02
N HIS A 326 17.42 9.97 2.12
CA HIS A 326 17.09 9.47 3.45
C HIS A 326 15.80 10.13 3.97
N LYS A 327 14.78 9.31 4.31
CA LYS A 327 13.56 9.73 5.00
C LYS A 327 13.34 8.86 6.23
N GLU A 328 13.35 9.46 7.39
CA GLU A 328 13.00 8.83 8.66
C GLU A 328 11.62 9.33 9.09
N PHE A 329 10.61 8.49 8.97
CA PHE A 329 9.25 8.85 9.34
C PHE A 329 9.05 8.76 10.85
N ASP A 330 8.65 9.86 11.49
CA ASP A 330 8.25 9.88 12.89
C ASP A 330 7.00 9.01 13.10
N GLN A 331 6.93 8.27 14.20
CA GLN A 331 5.84 7.34 14.49
C GLN A 331 5.30 7.52 15.92
N ARG A 332 5.42 8.71 16.49
CA ARG A 332 5.04 8.96 17.88
C ARG A 332 3.58 8.68 18.16
N ALA A 333 2.69 9.00 17.24
CA ALA A 333 1.25 8.79 17.41
C ALA A 333 0.90 7.29 17.47
N ALA A 334 1.45 6.47 16.56
CA ALA A 334 1.25 5.02 16.56
C ALA A 334 1.93 4.34 17.76
N ALA A 335 3.14 4.77 18.12
CA ALA A 335 3.87 4.26 19.27
C ALA A 335 3.16 4.53 20.60
N ALA A 336 2.53 5.70 20.75
CA ALA A 336 1.79 6.08 21.96
C ALA A 336 0.60 5.15 22.29
N ILE A 337 0.07 4.46 21.30
CA ILE A 337 -1.02 3.47 21.47
C ILE A 337 -0.51 2.02 21.38
N GLY A 338 0.81 1.83 21.37
CA GLY A 338 1.43 0.50 21.39
C GLY A 338 1.29 -0.29 20.08
N THR A 339 1.03 0.37 18.95
CA THR A 339 0.97 -0.32 17.66
C THR A 339 2.34 -0.30 16.99
N ILE A 340 2.83 -1.49 16.65
CA ILE A 340 4.13 -1.69 15.99
C ILE A 340 3.89 -2.42 14.69
N SER A 341 4.57 -1.99 13.61
CA SER A 341 4.57 -2.72 12.34
C SER A 341 5.46 -3.95 12.39
N SER A 342 5.13 -4.96 11.59
CA SER A 342 5.95 -6.16 11.42
C SER A 342 7.28 -5.80 10.76
N ASP A 343 8.34 -6.46 11.18
CA ASP A 343 9.65 -6.32 10.54
C ASP A 343 9.62 -6.87 9.10
N VAL A 344 10.22 -6.12 8.18
CA VAL A 344 10.35 -6.49 6.77
C VAL A 344 11.84 -6.66 6.45
N GLY A 345 12.48 -7.62 7.12
CA GLY A 345 13.86 -8.01 6.84
C GLY A 345 13.99 -8.89 5.59
N ASP A 346 15.21 -9.36 5.32
CA ASP A 346 15.58 -10.11 4.09
C ASP A 346 14.71 -11.36 3.87
N GLU A 347 14.40 -12.12 4.92
CA GLU A 347 13.56 -13.31 4.83
C GLU A 347 12.12 -12.98 4.43
N SER A 348 11.52 -11.99 5.10
CA SER A 348 10.19 -11.51 4.77
C SER A 348 10.15 -11.01 3.34
N MET A 349 11.17 -10.22 2.93
CA MET A 349 11.28 -9.70 1.56
C MET A 349 11.35 -10.84 0.54
N LEU A 350 12.15 -11.87 0.78
CA LEU A 350 12.24 -13.04 -0.09
C LEU A 350 10.86 -13.73 -0.22
N ASN A 351 10.09 -13.81 0.85
CA ASN A 351 8.75 -14.40 0.86
C ASN A 351 7.76 -13.57 0.05
N TYR A 352 7.76 -12.23 0.14
CA TYR A 352 6.94 -11.36 -0.73
C TYR A 352 7.28 -11.53 -2.21
N ILE A 353 8.57 -11.60 -2.54
CA ILE A 353 9.03 -11.84 -3.91
C ILE A 353 8.58 -13.22 -4.39
N ASN A 354 8.75 -14.27 -3.59
CA ASN A 354 8.34 -15.63 -3.92
C ASN A 354 6.83 -15.72 -4.15
N TRP A 355 6.03 -15.10 -3.29
CA TRP A 355 4.59 -15.04 -3.46
C TRP A 355 4.20 -14.40 -4.80
N TYR A 356 4.82 -13.25 -5.12
CA TYR A 356 4.57 -12.58 -6.39
C TYR A 356 4.95 -13.44 -7.59
N LEU A 357 6.12 -14.07 -7.56
CA LEU A 357 6.61 -14.91 -8.65
C LEU A 357 5.75 -16.16 -8.84
N ALA A 358 5.31 -16.82 -7.76
CA ALA A 358 4.41 -17.96 -7.83
C ALA A 358 3.08 -17.61 -8.51
N ARG A 359 2.53 -16.43 -8.22
CA ARG A 359 1.27 -15.94 -8.79
C ARG A 359 1.40 -15.49 -10.25
N ASN A 360 2.51 -14.85 -10.63
CA ASN A 360 2.71 -14.19 -11.92
C ASN A 360 3.74 -14.88 -12.82
N GLY A 361 4.63 -15.69 -12.27
CA GLY A 361 5.72 -16.35 -13.01
C GLY A 361 5.24 -17.32 -14.09
N ARG A 362 4.04 -17.90 -13.96
CA ARG A 362 3.41 -18.75 -15.00
C ARG A 362 3.07 -18.00 -16.29
N LYS A 363 2.88 -16.68 -16.23
CA LYS A 363 2.57 -15.87 -17.42
C LYS A 363 3.82 -15.57 -18.27
N ASN A 364 5.02 -15.73 -17.71
CA ASN A 364 6.30 -15.39 -18.38
C ASN A 364 7.08 -16.62 -18.89
N GLY A 365 6.45 -17.78 -18.99
CA GLY A 365 7.06 -18.97 -19.61
C GLY A 365 8.19 -19.64 -18.78
N ARG A 366 8.52 -19.15 -17.59
CA ARG A 366 9.51 -19.78 -16.71
C ARG A 366 8.85 -20.86 -15.85
N ARG A 367 9.44 -22.07 -15.88
CA ARG A 367 9.14 -23.11 -14.88
C ARG A 367 9.48 -22.55 -13.48
N PRO A 368 8.63 -22.74 -12.46
CA PRO A 368 9.01 -22.39 -11.11
C PRO A 368 10.29 -23.15 -10.76
N VAL A 369 11.33 -22.42 -10.35
CA VAL A 369 12.47 -23.05 -9.65
C VAL A 369 11.84 -23.68 -8.41
N ALA A 370 11.91 -25.01 -8.30
CA ALA A 370 11.39 -25.73 -7.16
C ALA A 370 11.97 -25.10 -5.90
N ALA A 371 11.09 -24.56 -5.04
CA ALA A 371 11.49 -24.16 -3.71
C ALA A 371 12.04 -25.41 -3.04
N THR A 372 13.34 -25.42 -2.76
CA THR A 372 13.94 -26.42 -1.90
C THR A 372 13.41 -26.09 -0.51
N VAL A 373 12.27 -26.71 -0.16
CA VAL A 373 11.79 -26.73 1.20
C VAL A 373 12.87 -27.46 1.99
N ALA A 374 13.62 -26.74 2.79
CA ALA A 374 14.53 -27.35 3.76
C ALA A 374 13.67 -28.28 4.63
N ARG A 375 13.91 -29.58 4.51
CA ARG A 375 13.30 -30.54 5.43
C ARG A 375 13.73 -30.16 6.85
N PRO A 376 12.80 -30.13 7.81
CA PRO A 376 13.19 -29.92 9.19
C PRO A 376 14.21 -30.99 9.59
N VAL A 377 15.35 -30.56 10.09
CA VAL A 377 16.36 -31.43 10.67
C VAL A 377 15.73 -32.09 11.89
N PRO A 378 15.69 -33.45 12.01
CA PRO A 378 15.20 -34.09 13.22
C PRO A 378 16.12 -33.74 14.36
N LEU A 379 15.56 -33.32 15.48
CA LEU A 379 16.29 -33.15 16.75
C LEU A 379 16.89 -34.50 17.18
N PRO A 380 18.16 -34.55 17.61
CA PRO A 380 18.77 -35.80 18.09
C PRO A 380 18.13 -36.24 19.41
N GLY A 381 17.73 -37.48 19.40
CA GLY A 381 17.41 -38.46 20.43
C GLY A 381 17.11 -38.01 21.85
N ALA A 382 15.85 -38.20 22.28
CA ALA A 382 15.56 -38.50 23.66
C ALA A 382 16.04 -39.93 23.95
N LEU A 383 17.05 -40.06 24.79
CA LEU A 383 17.48 -41.33 25.37
C LEU A 383 16.33 -41.88 26.23
N GLU A 384 15.82 -43.04 25.82
CA GLU A 384 15.05 -43.91 26.71
C GLU A 384 15.90 -44.27 27.93
N MET A 385 15.42 -43.92 29.10
CA MET A 385 15.83 -44.52 30.36
C MET A 385 14.80 -45.61 30.70
N ALA A 386 15.10 -46.83 30.30
CA ALA A 386 14.47 -48.01 30.87
C ALA A 386 15.25 -48.41 32.14
N GLY A 387 14.53 -48.56 33.23
CA GLY A 387 14.90 -49.15 34.46
C GLY A 387 13.67 -49.66 35.15
#